data_a4fdfdd904ad7701d0f40353e2e82934
#
_entry.id   a4fdfdd904ad7701d0f40353e2e82934
#
_cell.length_a   1.000
_cell.length_b   1.000
_cell.length_c   1.000
_cell.angle_alpha   90.00
_cell.angle_beta   90.00
_cell.angle_gamma   90.00
#
_symmetry.space_group_name_H-M   'P 1'
#
loop_
_entity.id
_entity.type
_entity.pdbx_description
1 polymer ?
#
loop_
_entity_poly.entity_id
_entity_poly.type
_entity_poly.pdbx_seq_one_letter_code
_entity_poly.pdbx_strand_id
1 'polypeptide(L)'
;MAAPTSATWRIVLASGNPGKLAELSALLAPLGCQVQTQGEFHLAEAEEPHPTFVENALAKARHASFHTGLPALADDSGLCVEALGGLPGVRSARFAPQVEGPRAEQDAANNRLLLKQMEGQTLRLARFVIIVVALRHAADPEPLIVRGELIGQIGHAAQGQGGFGYDPLFVLADGRTLAQCDAQEKNRISHRGQALQTLLPLLRTHWGWTAAASERPQGWATPTPTLPTSGEGVISSPPRRGGGRDGDGPAFP
;
A
#
# COMPACT_ATOMS: atom_id res chain seq x y z
N MET A 1 -22.79 -10.39 -38.54
CA MET A 1 -22.37 -11.10 -37.32
C MET A 1 -21.50 -10.13 -36.54
N ALA A 2 -21.98 -9.62 -35.39
CA ALA A 2 -21.19 -8.76 -34.52
C ALA A 2 -20.10 -9.64 -33.88
N ALA A 3 -18.83 -9.19 -33.94
CA ALA A 3 -17.74 -9.85 -33.24
C ALA A 3 -18.07 -9.91 -31.74
N PRO A 4 -17.79 -11.03 -31.06
CA PRO A 4 -17.99 -11.08 -29.62
C PRO A 4 -17.11 -10.00 -28.99
N THR A 5 -17.73 -9.08 -28.25
CA THR A 5 -17.03 -8.11 -27.41
C THR A 5 -16.24 -8.93 -26.38
N SER A 6 -14.92 -8.97 -26.54
CA SER A 6 -14.02 -9.61 -25.58
C SER A 6 -14.31 -9.05 -24.20
N ALA A 7 -14.66 -9.92 -23.26
CA ALA A 7 -14.92 -9.51 -21.89
C ALA A 7 -13.63 -8.89 -21.33
N THR A 8 -13.64 -7.57 -21.15
CA THR A 8 -12.51 -6.83 -20.59
C THR A 8 -12.52 -7.01 -19.09
N TRP A 9 -11.40 -7.45 -18.51
CA TRP A 9 -11.22 -7.46 -17.06
C TRP A 9 -11.29 -6.03 -16.52
N ARG A 10 -11.90 -5.86 -15.37
CA ARG A 10 -11.97 -4.55 -14.68
C ARG A 10 -11.47 -4.69 -13.26
N ILE A 11 -10.68 -3.73 -12.81
CA ILE A 11 -10.18 -3.66 -11.43
C ILE A 11 -10.23 -2.22 -10.94
N VAL A 12 -10.61 -2.02 -9.69
CA VAL A 12 -10.53 -0.71 -9.07
C VAL A 12 -9.19 -0.55 -8.34
N LEU A 13 -8.51 0.55 -8.62
CA LEU A 13 -7.33 0.99 -7.86
C LEU A 13 -7.80 1.86 -6.69
N ALA A 14 -7.55 1.41 -5.47
CA ALA A 14 -7.84 2.14 -4.24
C ALA A 14 -6.78 3.24 -4.00
N SER A 15 -6.69 4.17 -4.95
CA SER A 15 -5.78 5.32 -4.91
C SER A 15 -6.25 6.40 -5.87
N GLY A 16 -6.07 7.65 -5.47
CA GLY A 16 -6.26 8.82 -6.34
C GLY A 16 -4.97 9.28 -7.03
N ASN A 17 -3.85 8.57 -6.86
CA ASN A 17 -2.56 8.99 -7.41
C ASN A 17 -2.46 8.69 -8.92
N PRO A 18 -2.34 9.73 -9.81
CA PRO A 18 -2.28 9.51 -11.27
C PRO A 18 -1.04 8.71 -11.72
N GLY A 19 0.09 8.84 -11.02
CA GLY A 19 1.31 8.08 -11.33
C GLY A 19 1.11 6.58 -11.10
N LYS A 20 0.48 6.20 -9.98
CA LYS A 20 0.13 4.81 -9.69
C LYS A 20 -0.83 4.24 -10.74
N LEU A 21 -1.82 5.02 -11.15
CA LEU A 21 -2.77 4.62 -12.18
C LEU A 21 -2.06 4.34 -13.52
N ALA A 22 -1.19 5.25 -13.95
CA ALA A 22 -0.44 5.09 -15.20
C ALA A 22 0.45 3.84 -15.20
N GLU A 23 1.22 3.63 -14.12
CA GLU A 23 2.08 2.46 -13.95
C GLU A 23 1.26 1.15 -13.99
N LEU A 24 0.16 1.09 -13.26
CA LEU A 24 -0.68 -0.09 -13.16
C LEU A 24 -1.43 -0.38 -14.46
N SER A 25 -1.94 0.66 -15.11
CA SER A 25 -2.63 0.54 -16.40
C SER A 25 -1.68 -0.02 -17.47
N ALA A 26 -0.44 0.48 -17.52
CA ALA A 26 0.58 -0.02 -18.44
C ALA A 26 0.92 -1.50 -18.16
N LEU A 27 1.02 -1.87 -16.88
CA LEU A 27 1.33 -3.24 -16.48
C LEU A 27 0.20 -4.22 -16.82
N LEU A 28 -1.06 -3.83 -16.61
CA LEU A 28 -2.22 -4.70 -16.79
C LEU A 28 -2.80 -4.66 -18.21
N ALA A 29 -2.37 -3.71 -19.05
CA ALA A 29 -2.77 -3.64 -20.44
C ALA A 29 -2.56 -4.95 -21.24
N PRO A 30 -1.43 -5.69 -21.09
CA PRO A 30 -1.23 -6.97 -21.76
C PRO A 30 -2.21 -8.08 -21.32
N LEU A 31 -2.94 -7.89 -20.22
CA LEU A 31 -4.01 -8.78 -19.76
C LEU A 31 -5.39 -8.35 -20.28
N GLY A 32 -5.50 -7.29 -21.06
CA GLY A 32 -6.77 -6.73 -21.45
C GLY A 32 -7.58 -6.19 -20.27
N CYS A 33 -6.92 -5.78 -19.19
CA CYS A 33 -7.56 -5.29 -17.98
C CYS A 33 -7.70 -3.77 -18.01
N GLN A 34 -8.92 -3.28 -17.72
CA GLN A 34 -9.20 -1.87 -17.50
C GLN A 34 -9.05 -1.54 -16.02
N VAL A 35 -8.14 -0.63 -15.71
CA VAL A 35 -7.95 -0.08 -14.36
C VAL A 35 -8.80 1.17 -14.21
N GLN A 36 -9.61 1.22 -13.16
CA GLN A 36 -10.43 2.37 -12.79
C GLN A 36 -9.98 2.88 -11.42
N THR A 37 -10.00 4.17 -11.21
CA THR A 37 -9.65 4.74 -9.89
C THR A 37 -10.86 4.77 -8.96
N GLN A 38 -10.62 4.76 -7.65
CA GLN A 38 -11.68 4.98 -6.67
C GLN A 38 -12.38 6.35 -6.86
N GLY A 39 -11.67 7.36 -7.41
CA GLY A 39 -12.22 8.67 -7.71
C GLY A 39 -13.33 8.64 -8.78
N GLU A 40 -13.25 7.74 -9.76
CA GLU A 40 -14.30 7.55 -10.76
C GLU A 40 -15.62 7.06 -10.15
N PHE A 41 -15.54 6.45 -8.97
CA PHE A 41 -16.71 6.00 -8.20
C PHE A 41 -17.09 6.97 -7.08
N HIS A 42 -16.49 8.16 -7.01
CA HIS A 42 -16.69 9.14 -5.94
C HIS A 42 -16.48 8.59 -4.52
N LEU A 43 -15.58 7.62 -4.37
CA LEU A 43 -15.29 7.02 -3.08
C LEU A 43 -14.32 7.89 -2.28
N ALA A 44 -14.62 8.07 -1.00
CA ALA A 44 -13.68 8.63 -0.04
C ALA A 44 -12.48 7.67 0.14
N GLU A 45 -11.32 8.24 0.45
CA GLU A 45 -10.16 7.42 0.81
C GLU A 45 -10.44 6.63 2.09
N ALA A 46 -10.03 5.37 2.10
CA ALA A 46 -10.11 4.55 3.30
C ALA A 46 -9.12 5.06 4.36
N GLU A 47 -9.51 4.98 5.62
CA GLU A 47 -8.61 5.24 6.74
C GLU A 47 -7.46 4.21 6.77
N GLU A 48 -6.30 4.67 7.24
CA GLU A 48 -5.08 3.86 7.42
C GLU A 48 -4.66 3.83 8.90
N PRO A 49 -5.47 3.20 9.78
CA PRO A 49 -5.21 3.22 11.22
C PRO A 49 -4.21 2.17 11.68
N HIS A 50 -3.87 1.22 10.81
CA HIS A 50 -3.13 0.02 11.20
C HIS A 50 -1.61 0.26 11.27
N PRO A 51 -0.90 -0.50 12.14
CA PRO A 51 0.55 -0.36 12.30
C PRO A 51 1.38 -1.00 11.20
N THR A 52 0.77 -1.78 10.30
CA THR A 52 1.48 -2.47 9.22
C THR A 52 0.98 -2.10 7.84
N PHE A 53 1.89 -2.11 6.86
CA PHE A 53 1.55 -1.87 5.45
C PHE A 53 0.51 -2.87 4.91
N VAL A 54 0.59 -4.14 5.32
CA VAL A 54 -0.32 -5.18 4.83
C VAL A 54 -1.74 -4.95 5.30
N GLU A 55 -1.95 -4.57 6.55
CA GLU A 55 -3.28 -4.29 7.09
C GLU A 55 -3.89 -3.05 6.42
N ASN A 56 -3.13 -1.97 6.25
CA ASN A 56 -3.62 -0.77 5.57
C ASN A 56 -3.94 -1.06 4.08
N ALA A 57 -3.05 -1.76 3.35
CA ALA A 57 -3.31 -2.12 1.96
C ALA A 57 -4.55 -3.01 1.82
N LEU A 58 -4.73 -3.99 2.72
CA LEU A 58 -5.88 -4.87 2.74
C LEU A 58 -7.19 -4.11 3.05
N ALA A 59 -7.15 -3.20 4.04
CA ALA A 59 -8.30 -2.36 4.39
C ALA A 59 -8.72 -1.49 3.20
N LYS A 60 -7.77 -0.83 2.52
CA LYS A 60 -8.03 -0.04 1.32
C LYS A 60 -8.63 -0.87 0.19
N ALA A 61 -8.06 -2.05 -0.09
CA ALA A 61 -8.57 -2.92 -1.15
C ALA A 61 -10.00 -3.40 -0.86
N ARG A 62 -10.27 -3.82 0.38
CA ARG A 62 -11.61 -4.24 0.82
C ARG A 62 -12.62 -3.11 0.74
N HIS A 63 -12.26 -1.90 1.18
CA HIS A 63 -13.10 -0.72 1.09
C HIS A 63 -13.50 -0.44 -0.37
N ALA A 64 -12.52 -0.36 -1.27
CA ALA A 64 -12.78 -0.10 -2.68
C ALA A 64 -13.64 -1.19 -3.33
N SER A 65 -13.33 -2.47 -3.07
CA SER A 65 -14.11 -3.59 -3.60
C SER A 65 -15.53 -3.63 -3.07
N PHE A 66 -15.72 -3.35 -1.79
CA PHE A 66 -17.05 -3.33 -1.16
C PHE A 66 -17.98 -2.31 -1.82
N HIS A 67 -17.47 -1.10 -2.05
CA HIS A 67 -18.29 -0.02 -2.60
C HIS A 67 -18.48 -0.10 -4.12
N THR A 68 -17.56 -0.73 -4.85
CA THR A 68 -17.64 -0.83 -6.32
C THR A 68 -18.21 -2.14 -6.83
N GLY A 69 -18.19 -3.20 -6.02
CA GLY A 69 -18.49 -4.56 -6.45
C GLY A 69 -17.45 -5.14 -7.43
N LEU A 70 -16.30 -4.48 -7.61
CA LEU A 70 -15.24 -4.91 -8.52
C LEU A 70 -14.09 -5.58 -7.76
N PRO A 71 -13.28 -6.41 -8.43
CA PRO A 71 -11.95 -6.71 -7.95
C PRO A 71 -11.19 -5.43 -7.62
N ALA A 72 -10.38 -5.44 -6.56
CA ALA A 72 -9.67 -4.25 -6.12
C ALA A 72 -8.19 -4.51 -5.94
N LEU A 73 -7.41 -3.47 -6.19
CA LEU A 73 -5.98 -3.41 -5.92
C LEU A 73 -5.69 -2.18 -5.07
N ALA A 74 -4.92 -2.38 -4.02
CA ALA A 74 -4.41 -1.31 -3.18
C ALA A 74 -2.95 -1.54 -2.84
N ASP A 75 -2.24 -0.47 -2.57
CA ASP A 75 -0.90 -0.53 -2.00
C ASP A 75 -0.79 0.35 -0.76
N ASP A 76 0.11 -0.07 0.14
CA ASP A 76 0.65 0.80 1.17
C ASP A 76 2.17 0.69 1.18
N SER A 77 2.85 1.82 1.37
CA SER A 77 4.30 1.89 1.20
C SER A 77 4.92 2.97 2.06
N GLY A 78 6.19 2.78 2.40
CA GLY A 78 6.92 3.77 3.16
C GLY A 78 8.41 3.45 3.28
N LEU A 79 9.10 4.37 3.93
CA LEU A 79 10.50 4.27 4.28
C LEU A 79 10.63 3.64 5.66
N CYS A 80 11.46 2.61 5.78
CA CYS A 80 11.84 1.99 7.04
C CYS A 80 13.33 2.20 7.28
N VAL A 81 13.70 2.86 8.38
CA VAL A 81 15.09 3.15 8.76
C VAL A 81 15.49 2.29 9.94
N GLU A 82 16.57 1.54 9.81
CA GLU A 82 17.00 0.55 10.80
C GLU A 82 17.31 1.19 12.17
N ALA A 83 18.11 2.27 12.17
CA ALA A 83 18.46 3.00 13.39
C ALA A 83 17.26 3.62 14.13
N LEU A 84 16.12 3.75 13.47
CA LEU A 84 14.89 4.31 14.03
C LEU A 84 13.83 3.23 14.32
N GLY A 85 14.24 1.94 14.39
CA GLY A 85 13.32 0.84 14.65
C GLY A 85 12.25 0.65 13.58
N GLY A 86 12.54 1.03 12.33
CA GLY A 86 11.60 0.94 11.20
C GLY A 86 10.75 2.19 10.96
N LEU A 87 10.91 3.23 11.78
CA LEU A 87 10.28 4.54 11.49
C LEU A 87 10.90 5.18 10.24
N PRO A 88 10.14 6.03 9.50
CA PRO A 88 8.75 6.42 9.69
C PRO A 88 7.69 5.33 9.37
N GLY A 89 8.03 4.25 8.63
CA GLY A 89 7.14 3.13 8.34
C GLY A 89 5.82 3.57 7.67
N VAL A 90 4.69 3.11 8.17
CA VAL A 90 3.35 3.47 7.68
C VAL A 90 3.03 4.96 7.83
N ARG A 91 3.82 5.69 8.61
CA ARG A 91 3.68 7.13 8.80
C ARG A 91 4.51 7.96 7.83
N SER A 92 5.11 7.35 6.80
CA SER A 92 6.05 8.02 5.89
C SER A 92 5.51 9.30 5.29
N ALA A 93 4.25 9.33 4.90
CA ALA A 93 3.62 10.50 4.31
C ALA A 93 3.34 11.65 5.33
N ARG A 94 3.26 11.31 6.61
CA ARG A 94 2.86 12.19 7.72
C ARG A 94 3.81 12.04 8.93
N PHE A 95 5.09 11.93 8.68
CA PHE A 95 6.11 11.72 9.71
C PHE A 95 6.33 12.97 10.54
N ALA A 96 6.50 14.12 9.90
CA ALA A 96 6.47 15.42 10.55
C ALA A 96 5.02 15.87 10.83
N PRO A 97 4.80 16.77 11.79
CA PRO A 97 3.52 17.44 11.94
C PRO A 97 3.04 18.01 10.60
N GLN A 98 1.71 18.01 10.42
CA GLN A 98 1.12 18.48 9.17
C GLN A 98 1.46 19.93 8.91
N VAL A 99 1.87 20.21 7.67
CA VAL A 99 2.19 21.56 7.18
C VAL A 99 1.08 21.95 6.19
N GLU A 100 0.58 23.16 6.31
CA GLU A 100 -0.34 23.72 5.32
C GLU A 100 0.42 24.02 4.02
N GLY A 101 -0.19 23.70 2.89
CA GLY A 101 0.40 23.95 1.59
C GLY A 101 0.49 22.72 0.68
N PRO A 102 1.24 22.83 -0.41
CA PRO A 102 1.42 21.76 -1.36
C PRO A 102 2.20 20.57 -0.75
N ARG A 103 1.99 19.38 -1.31
CA ARG A 103 2.63 18.14 -0.86
C ARG A 103 4.15 18.25 -0.70
N ALA A 104 4.81 19.05 -1.55
CA ALA A 104 6.26 19.25 -1.49
C ALA A 104 6.73 19.88 -0.17
N GLU A 105 5.92 20.72 0.48
CA GLU A 105 6.24 21.32 1.78
C GLU A 105 6.18 20.27 2.90
N GLN A 106 5.19 19.38 2.86
CA GLN A 106 5.11 18.26 3.79
C GLN A 106 6.29 17.30 3.59
N ASP A 107 6.66 16.99 2.34
CA ASP A 107 7.83 16.16 2.04
C ASP A 107 9.12 16.80 2.55
N ALA A 108 9.28 18.12 2.39
CA ALA A 108 10.43 18.84 2.94
C ALA A 108 10.46 18.82 4.48
N ALA A 109 9.29 18.93 5.14
CA ALA A 109 9.19 18.82 6.60
C ALA A 109 9.56 17.42 7.10
N ASN A 110 9.06 16.37 6.42
CA ASN A 110 9.38 14.98 6.70
C ASN A 110 10.90 14.72 6.56
N ASN A 111 11.52 15.25 5.50
CA ASN A 111 12.97 15.13 5.27
C ASN A 111 13.79 15.81 6.35
N ARG A 112 13.41 17.02 6.76
CA ARG A 112 14.09 17.73 7.87
C ARG A 112 14.00 16.96 9.17
N LEU A 113 12.82 16.42 9.50
CA LEU A 113 12.63 15.62 10.71
C LEU A 113 13.47 14.34 10.67
N LEU A 114 13.49 13.65 9.52
CA LEU A 114 14.30 12.44 9.34
C LEU A 114 15.78 12.75 9.57
N LEU A 115 16.33 13.77 8.93
CA LEU A 115 17.73 14.17 9.12
C LEU A 115 18.04 14.47 10.58
N LYS A 116 17.16 15.21 11.27
CA LYS A 116 17.30 15.51 12.69
C LYS A 116 17.34 14.24 13.55
N GLN A 117 16.47 13.26 13.29
CA GLN A 117 16.47 12.00 14.04
C GLN A 117 17.67 11.11 13.68
N MET A 118 18.29 11.34 12.53
CA MET A 118 19.49 10.62 12.10
C MET A 118 20.80 11.30 12.54
N GLU A 119 20.74 12.41 13.30
CA GLU A 119 21.93 13.03 13.87
C GLU A 119 22.63 12.07 14.84
N GLY A 120 23.94 11.92 14.68
CA GLY A 120 24.76 11.02 15.50
C GLY A 120 24.59 9.51 15.20
N GLN A 121 23.64 9.13 14.32
CA GLN A 121 23.45 7.72 13.95
C GLN A 121 24.51 7.30 12.92
N THR A 122 25.25 6.23 13.24
CA THR A 122 26.21 5.59 12.33
C THR A 122 25.55 4.54 11.43
N LEU A 123 24.53 3.83 11.94
CA LEU A 123 23.75 2.89 11.15
C LEU A 123 22.71 3.65 10.32
N ARG A 124 22.97 3.74 9.02
CA ARG A 124 22.13 4.52 8.10
C ARG A 124 21.31 3.67 7.14
N LEU A 125 21.32 2.34 7.33
CA LEU A 125 20.57 1.40 6.50
C LEU A 125 19.08 1.74 6.50
N ALA A 126 18.50 1.76 5.32
CA ALA A 126 17.09 2.06 5.11
C ALA A 126 16.52 1.23 3.96
N ARG A 127 15.22 1.07 3.97
CA ARG A 127 14.47 0.35 2.92
C ARG A 127 13.21 1.10 2.57
N PHE A 128 12.96 1.33 1.30
CA PHE A 128 11.59 1.54 0.84
C PHE A 128 10.90 0.20 0.73
N VAL A 129 9.73 0.10 1.32
CA VAL A 129 8.90 -1.10 1.32
C VAL A 129 7.54 -0.76 0.74
N ILE A 130 6.99 -1.67 -0.06
CA ILE A 130 5.60 -1.63 -0.51
C ILE A 130 4.96 -2.99 -0.31
N ILE A 131 3.72 -2.98 0.11
CA ILE A 131 2.82 -4.14 0.04
C ILE A 131 1.71 -3.78 -0.95
N VAL A 132 1.50 -4.66 -1.91
CA VAL A 132 0.38 -4.58 -2.85
C VAL A 132 -0.57 -5.73 -2.55
N VAL A 133 -1.83 -5.40 -2.40
CA VAL A 133 -2.92 -6.37 -2.18
C VAL A 133 -3.87 -6.30 -3.36
N ALA A 134 -4.15 -7.45 -3.96
CA ALA A 134 -5.23 -7.60 -4.93
C ALA A 134 -6.24 -8.63 -4.43
N LEU A 135 -7.54 -8.32 -4.51
CA LEU A 135 -8.62 -9.20 -4.10
C LEU A 135 -9.75 -9.21 -5.14
N ARG A 136 -10.43 -10.35 -5.24
CA ARG A 136 -11.52 -10.58 -6.21
C ARG A 136 -12.82 -9.90 -5.78
N HIS A 137 -13.05 -9.84 -4.48
CA HIS A 137 -14.21 -9.21 -3.85
C HIS A 137 -13.88 -8.87 -2.38
N ALA A 138 -14.68 -8.03 -1.74
CA ALA A 138 -14.42 -7.51 -0.39
C ALA A 138 -14.21 -8.59 0.68
N ALA A 139 -14.88 -9.75 0.54
CA ALA A 139 -14.78 -10.90 1.45
C ALA A 139 -13.87 -12.01 0.90
N ASP A 140 -12.97 -11.70 -0.04
CA ASP A 140 -12.04 -12.69 -0.58
C ASP A 140 -11.18 -13.28 0.54
N PRO A 141 -11.27 -14.61 0.79
CA PRO A 141 -10.48 -15.27 1.83
C PRO A 141 -9.02 -15.49 1.41
N GLU A 142 -8.71 -15.32 0.12
CA GLU A 142 -7.41 -15.63 -0.46
C GLU A 142 -6.89 -14.46 -1.33
N PRO A 143 -6.68 -13.27 -0.73
CA PRO A 143 -6.13 -12.13 -1.47
C PRO A 143 -4.71 -12.43 -1.95
N LEU A 144 -4.35 -11.91 -3.12
CA LEU A 144 -2.95 -11.91 -3.57
C LEU A 144 -2.22 -10.79 -2.84
N ILE A 145 -1.10 -11.12 -2.20
CA ILE A 145 -0.27 -10.17 -1.47
C ILE A 145 1.16 -10.29 -2.01
N VAL A 146 1.69 -9.18 -2.49
CA VAL A 146 3.07 -9.10 -2.95
C VAL A 146 3.82 -8.00 -2.23
N ARG A 147 5.12 -8.21 -2.04
CA ARG A 147 6.03 -7.27 -1.41
C ARG A 147 7.12 -6.87 -2.38
N GLY A 148 7.43 -5.58 -2.42
CA GLY A 148 8.63 -5.06 -3.06
C GLY A 148 9.47 -4.28 -2.07
N GLU A 149 10.77 -4.25 -2.26
CA GLU A 149 11.67 -3.43 -1.47
C GLU A 149 12.83 -2.89 -2.28
N LEU A 150 13.31 -1.72 -1.87
CA LEU A 150 14.54 -1.13 -2.36
C LEU A 150 15.42 -0.82 -1.16
N ILE A 151 16.60 -1.43 -1.11
CA ILE A 151 17.57 -1.27 -0.03
C ILE A 151 18.50 -0.13 -0.37
N GLY A 152 18.82 0.72 0.61
CA GLY A 152 19.72 1.84 0.49
C GLY A 152 20.11 2.40 1.86
N GLN A 153 20.56 3.64 1.88
CA GLN A 153 20.97 4.33 3.09
C GLN A 153 20.39 5.74 3.13
N ILE A 154 20.24 6.29 4.33
CA ILE A 154 19.90 7.71 4.49
C ILE A 154 21.16 8.56 4.39
N GLY A 155 21.21 9.46 3.43
CA GLY A 155 22.29 10.43 3.26
C GLY A 155 22.36 11.45 4.40
N HIS A 156 23.44 12.20 4.45
CA HIS A 156 23.64 13.28 5.45
C HIS A 156 22.99 14.60 5.03
N ALA A 157 22.70 14.78 3.75
CA ALA A 157 22.04 15.94 3.18
C ALA A 157 21.21 15.53 1.97
N ALA A 158 20.21 16.34 1.62
CA ALA A 158 19.42 16.15 0.43
C ALA A 158 20.24 16.44 -0.83
N GLN A 159 20.12 15.55 -1.84
CA GLN A 159 20.77 15.69 -3.14
C GLN A 159 19.80 15.32 -4.27
N GLY A 160 19.90 16.03 -5.41
CA GLY A 160 18.99 15.86 -6.53
C GLY A 160 17.69 16.64 -6.35
N GLN A 161 16.91 16.75 -7.44
CA GLN A 161 15.65 17.49 -7.49
C GLN A 161 14.50 16.66 -8.07
N GLY A 162 14.78 15.43 -8.48
CA GLY A 162 13.77 14.52 -9.02
C GLY A 162 12.98 13.80 -7.93
N GLY A 163 11.90 13.17 -8.34
CA GLY A 163 11.11 12.32 -7.45
C GLY A 163 10.25 13.08 -6.44
N PHE A 164 9.98 12.44 -5.30
CA PHE A 164 9.13 12.95 -4.23
C PHE A 164 9.48 12.28 -2.88
N GLY A 165 8.91 12.78 -1.80
CA GLY A 165 9.11 12.20 -0.48
C GLY A 165 10.57 12.21 -0.02
N TYR A 166 11.08 11.04 0.33
CA TYR A 166 12.45 10.87 0.84
C TYR A 166 13.50 10.61 -0.24
N ASP A 167 13.15 10.67 -1.53
CA ASP A 167 14.08 10.40 -2.63
C ASP A 167 15.38 11.20 -2.56
N PRO A 168 15.39 12.49 -2.15
CA PRO A 168 16.63 13.27 -2.04
C PRO A 168 17.57 12.80 -0.92
N LEU A 169 17.07 12.03 0.05
CA LEU A 169 17.85 11.49 1.16
C LEU A 169 18.20 10.02 0.99
N PHE A 170 17.55 9.31 0.08
CA PHE A 170 17.73 7.87 -0.08
C PHE A 170 18.85 7.56 -1.06
N VAL A 171 20.00 7.11 -0.54
CA VAL A 171 21.23 6.84 -1.28
C VAL A 171 21.25 5.38 -1.71
N LEU A 172 21.47 5.16 -3.00
CA LEU A 172 21.62 3.85 -3.64
C LEU A 172 23.04 3.29 -3.46
N ALA A 173 23.23 2.03 -3.85
CA ALA A 173 24.51 1.34 -3.76
C ALA A 173 25.62 2.00 -4.61
N ASP A 174 25.25 2.72 -5.67
CA ASP A 174 26.18 3.47 -6.53
C ASP A 174 26.54 4.88 -6.01
N GLY A 175 26.00 5.26 -4.84
CA GLY A 175 26.25 6.55 -4.19
C GLY A 175 25.35 7.70 -4.64
N ARG A 176 24.52 7.51 -5.67
CA ARG A 176 23.51 8.49 -6.08
C ARG A 176 22.28 8.40 -5.18
N THR A 177 21.55 9.50 -5.03
CA THR A 177 20.22 9.46 -4.44
C THR A 177 19.15 9.09 -5.48
N LEU A 178 18.00 8.60 -5.02
CA LEU A 178 16.86 8.35 -5.92
C LEU A 178 16.39 9.60 -6.65
N ALA A 179 16.58 10.78 -6.06
CA ALA A 179 16.26 12.06 -6.71
C ALA A 179 17.24 12.44 -7.83
N GLN A 180 18.36 11.74 -7.98
CA GLN A 180 19.35 11.90 -9.06
C GLN A 180 19.15 10.90 -10.20
N CYS A 181 18.26 9.91 -10.03
CA CYS A 181 17.88 8.98 -11.08
C CYS A 181 16.84 9.63 -12.01
N ASP A 182 16.88 9.27 -13.28
CA ASP A 182 15.78 9.60 -14.17
C ASP A 182 14.53 8.76 -13.88
N ALA A 183 13.38 9.18 -14.42
CA ALA A 183 12.12 8.53 -14.14
C ALA A 183 12.08 7.06 -14.62
N GLN A 184 12.73 6.75 -15.74
CA GLN A 184 12.75 5.40 -16.31
C GLN A 184 13.60 4.47 -15.45
N GLU A 185 14.80 4.91 -15.07
CA GLU A 185 15.69 4.17 -14.16
C GLU A 185 15.00 3.93 -12.82
N LYS A 186 14.42 4.98 -12.23
CA LYS A 186 13.70 4.90 -10.97
C LYS A 186 12.55 3.88 -11.02
N ASN A 187 11.72 3.89 -12.07
CA ASN A 187 10.62 2.93 -12.22
C ASN A 187 11.13 1.49 -12.29
N ARG A 188 12.26 1.26 -12.96
CA ARG A 188 12.86 -0.08 -13.11
C ARG A 188 13.37 -0.64 -11.79
N ILE A 189 14.02 0.18 -10.95
CA ILE A 189 14.66 -0.27 -9.70
C ILE A 189 13.73 -0.15 -8.48
N SER A 190 12.62 0.59 -8.58
CA SER A 190 11.78 0.91 -7.44
C SER A 190 11.13 -0.33 -6.80
N HIS A 191 10.88 -0.24 -5.50
CA HIS A 191 10.12 -1.23 -4.74
C HIS A 191 8.73 -1.51 -5.37
N ARG A 192 8.07 -0.47 -5.93
CA ARG A 192 6.78 -0.63 -6.62
C ARG A 192 6.92 -1.42 -7.93
N GLY A 193 7.88 -1.07 -8.76
CA GLY A 193 8.15 -1.81 -10.00
C GLY A 193 8.35 -3.30 -9.74
N GLN A 194 9.16 -3.65 -8.71
CA GLN A 194 9.40 -5.03 -8.31
C GLN A 194 8.11 -5.75 -7.84
N ALA A 195 7.31 -5.11 -6.98
CA ALA A 195 6.05 -5.68 -6.50
C ALA A 195 5.08 -5.95 -7.66
N LEU A 196 4.93 -5.00 -8.58
CA LEU A 196 4.03 -5.14 -9.73
C LEU A 196 4.50 -6.23 -10.71
N GLN A 197 5.80 -6.38 -10.93
CA GLN A 197 6.35 -7.49 -11.71
C GLN A 197 6.03 -8.86 -11.08
N THR A 198 6.03 -8.94 -9.74
CA THR A 198 5.66 -10.15 -9.01
C THR A 198 4.15 -10.42 -9.07
N LEU A 199 3.32 -9.38 -9.08
CA LEU A 199 1.86 -9.50 -9.10
C LEU A 199 1.34 -10.06 -10.43
N LEU A 200 1.92 -9.66 -11.55
CA LEU A 200 1.42 -10.01 -12.88
C LEU A 200 1.31 -11.53 -13.14
N PRO A 201 2.34 -12.37 -12.86
CA PRO A 201 2.21 -13.80 -13.00
C PRO A 201 1.16 -14.40 -12.04
N LEU A 202 0.99 -13.85 -10.83
CA LEU A 202 -0.02 -14.33 -9.88
C LEU A 202 -1.44 -14.07 -10.38
N LEU A 203 -1.72 -12.91 -10.96
CA LEU A 203 -3.02 -12.63 -11.60
C LEU A 203 -3.32 -13.64 -12.73
N ARG A 204 -2.29 -14.02 -13.50
CA ARG A 204 -2.45 -15.02 -14.55
C ARG A 204 -2.74 -16.43 -14.00
N THR A 205 -1.97 -16.85 -13.02
CA THR A 205 -2.04 -18.23 -12.51
C THR A 205 -3.19 -18.46 -11.54
N HIS A 206 -3.46 -17.51 -10.66
CA HIS A 206 -4.50 -17.63 -9.61
C HIS A 206 -5.85 -17.06 -10.02
N TRP A 207 -5.87 -16.03 -10.87
CA TRP A 207 -7.12 -15.40 -11.30
C TRP A 207 -7.51 -15.76 -12.74
N GLY A 208 -6.65 -16.48 -13.48
CA GLY A 208 -6.89 -16.84 -14.86
C GLY A 208 -6.94 -15.65 -15.83
N TRP A 209 -6.34 -14.51 -15.44
CA TRP A 209 -6.32 -13.32 -16.27
C TRP A 209 -5.34 -13.48 -17.43
N THR A 210 -5.87 -13.67 -18.63
CA THR A 210 -5.10 -13.75 -19.88
C THR A 210 -5.68 -12.81 -20.92
N ALA A 211 -4.86 -12.37 -21.88
CA ALA A 211 -5.31 -11.51 -22.99
C ALA A 211 -6.40 -12.16 -23.86
N ALA A 212 -6.55 -13.49 -23.79
CA ALA A 212 -7.51 -14.26 -24.58
C ALA A 212 -8.76 -14.68 -23.81
N ALA A 213 -9.04 -14.11 -22.63
CA ALA A 213 -10.17 -14.53 -21.81
C ALA A 213 -11.51 -14.13 -22.45
N SER A 214 -11.98 -14.95 -23.39
CA SER A 214 -13.35 -14.92 -23.90
C SER A 214 -14.37 -15.54 -22.94
N GLU A 215 -13.91 -16.20 -21.86
CA GLU A 215 -14.78 -16.86 -20.89
C GLU A 215 -14.33 -16.52 -19.46
N ARG A 216 -15.20 -15.83 -18.72
CA ARG A 216 -15.02 -15.71 -17.25
C ARG A 216 -15.14 -17.11 -16.66
N PRO A 217 -14.28 -17.52 -15.72
CA PRO A 217 -14.52 -18.71 -14.93
C PRO A 217 -15.92 -18.64 -14.32
N GLN A 218 -16.79 -19.59 -14.62
CA GLN A 218 -18.11 -19.68 -13.98
C GLN A 218 -17.90 -19.89 -12.49
N GLY A 219 -18.42 -18.99 -11.68
CA GLY A 219 -18.29 -19.01 -10.22
C GLY A 219 -17.85 -17.70 -9.57
N TRP A 220 -17.51 -16.68 -10.35
CA TRP A 220 -17.15 -15.36 -9.86
C TRP A 220 -18.37 -14.42 -9.73
N ALA A 221 -19.48 -14.96 -9.21
CA ALA A 221 -20.57 -14.10 -8.77
C ALA A 221 -20.05 -13.31 -7.56
N THR A 222 -19.92 -12.00 -7.70
CA THR A 222 -19.72 -11.13 -6.54
C THR A 222 -20.87 -11.40 -5.58
N PRO A 223 -20.61 -11.86 -4.34
CA PRO A 223 -21.68 -11.91 -3.35
C PRO A 223 -22.25 -10.49 -3.26
N THR A 224 -23.55 -10.35 -3.42
CA THR A 224 -24.21 -9.08 -3.15
C THR A 224 -23.89 -8.72 -1.71
N PRO A 225 -23.26 -7.53 -1.44
CA PRO A 225 -22.96 -7.15 -0.09
C PRO A 225 -24.28 -7.03 0.68
N THR A 226 -24.59 -7.99 1.52
CA THR A 226 -25.59 -7.81 2.54
C THR A 226 -24.96 -6.90 3.58
N LEU A 227 -25.41 -5.66 3.65
CA LEU A 227 -25.13 -4.79 4.78
C LEU A 227 -25.48 -5.59 6.05
N PRO A 228 -24.59 -5.63 7.05
CA PRO A 228 -24.98 -6.12 8.35
C PRO A 228 -26.20 -5.28 8.77
N THR A 229 -27.35 -5.91 8.85
CA THR A 229 -28.52 -5.30 9.47
C THR A 229 -28.06 -4.89 10.86
N SER A 230 -28.26 -3.63 11.21
CA SER A 230 -28.07 -3.08 12.55
C SER A 230 -28.97 -3.85 13.53
N GLY A 231 -28.52 -5.03 13.91
CA GLY A 231 -29.14 -5.88 14.93
C GLY A 231 -28.36 -5.65 16.21
N GLU A 232 -29.04 -5.06 17.16
CA GLU A 232 -28.68 -4.85 18.54
C GLU A 232 -27.94 -6.08 19.12
N GLY A 233 -26.65 -6.04 19.17
CA GLY A 233 -25.83 -6.93 19.98
C GLY A 233 -25.39 -6.18 21.21
N VAL A 234 -26.25 -6.07 22.21
CA VAL A 234 -25.88 -5.70 23.56
C VAL A 234 -24.83 -6.70 24.03
N ILE A 235 -23.58 -6.31 23.99
CA ILE A 235 -22.51 -7.05 24.66
C ILE A 235 -22.74 -6.81 26.16
N SER A 236 -23.41 -7.75 26.81
CA SER A 236 -23.53 -7.79 28.26
C SER A 236 -22.13 -7.96 28.85
N SER A 237 -21.68 -6.95 29.58
CA SER A 237 -20.46 -6.99 30.38
C SER A 237 -20.50 -8.19 31.33
N PRO A 238 -19.41 -8.95 31.49
CA PRO A 238 -19.36 -10.01 32.49
C PRO A 238 -19.46 -9.42 33.90
N PRO A 239 -20.08 -10.12 34.87
CA PRO A 239 -20.27 -9.62 36.22
C PRO A 239 -18.92 -9.44 36.92
N ARG A 240 -18.74 -8.28 37.56
CA ARG A 240 -17.61 -7.99 38.45
C ARG A 240 -17.64 -9.00 39.61
N ARG A 241 -16.68 -9.89 39.69
CA ARG A 241 -16.43 -10.68 40.91
C ARG A 241 -15.82 -9.75 41.96
N GLY A 242 -16.51 -9.66 43.06
CA GLY A 242 -16.06 -8.94 44.24
C GLY A 242 -14.91 -9.62 44.93
N GLY A 243 -14.16 -8.82 45.57
CA GLY A 243 -13.14 -8.83 46.58
C GLY A 243 -12.56 -10.14 47.14
N GLY A 244 -11.26 -10.11 47.35
CA GLY A 244 -10.48 -11.05 48.17
C GLY A 244 -9.00 -10.78 48.02
N ARG A 245 -8.48 -10.03 48.91
CA ARG A 245 -7.21 -9.96 49.67
C ARG A 245 -6.00 -10.76 49.21
N ASP A 246 -4.89 -10.03 49.22
CA ASP A 246 -3.53 -10.35 49.72
C ASP A 246 -2.74 -11.51 49.09
N GLY A 247 -1.57 -11.19 48.57
CA GLY A 247 -0.51 -12.14 48.28
C GLY A 247 0.67 -11.54 47.54
N ASP A 248 1.69 -11.19 48.29
CA ASP A 248 3.05 -10.87 47.85
C ASP A 248 3.61 -11.89 46.82
N GLY A 249 4.32 -11.41 45.83
CA GLY A 249 5.13 -12.25 44.95
C GLY A 249 6.01 -11.48 43.99
N PRO A 250 7.20 -11.96 43.62
CA PRO A 250 8.43 -11.21 43.53
C PRO A 250 8.66 -10.50 42.18
N ALA A 251 9.43 -9.42 42.23
CA ALA A 251 10.05 -8.72 41.12
C ALA A 251 10.98 -9.64 40.30
N PHE A 252 10.91 -9.55 39.01
CA PHE A 252 11.95 -10.04 38.10
C PHE A 252 12.72 -8.86 37.51
N PRO A 253 14.06 -9.04 37.30
CA PRO A 253 15.00 -8.01 36.90
C PRO A 253 14.80 -7.47 35.48
#